data_894fefe172afea928c81bb76b9765fa0
#
_entry.id   894fefe172afea928c81bb76b9765fa0
#
_cell.length_a   1.000
_cell.length_b   1.000
_cell.length_c   1.000
_cell.angle_alpha   90.00
_cell.angle_beta   90.00
_cell.angle_gamma   90.00
#
_symmetry.space_group_name_H-M   'P 1'
#
loop_
_entity.id
_entity.type
_entity.pdbx_description
1 polymer ?
#
loop_
_entity_poly.entity_id
_entity_poly.type
_entity_poly.pdbx_seq_one_letter_code
_entity_poly.pdbx_strand_id
1 'polypeptide(L)'
;MKKAFPIALMIFGLMFVAAGIYTVSRGYDARNQVRAELLAQHITTTPDAAIPNVPVQDAKTATAMADIIGHHANEATGGRTYSEMGRFLAKDGGDTNDEAAAVKGADGKPVSNPLRNVAFQASSLRTSLYTSVLAFNVADPFAASD
;
A
#
# COMPACT_ATOMS: atom_id res chain seq x y z
N MET A 1 -15.13 7.51 -54.22
CA MET A 1 -15.49 7.07 -52.84
C MET A 1 -14.88 5.72 -52.43
N LYS A 2 -14.70 4.72 -53.34
CA LYS A 2 -14.18 3.37 -52.99
C LYS A 2 -12.72 3.31 -52.52
N LYS A 3 -11.86 4.31 -52.82
CA LYS A 3 -10.46 4.34 -52.43
C LYS A 3 -10.20 5.13 -51.13
N ALA A 4 -11.11 5.98 -50.66
CA ALA A 4 -10.96 6.78 -49.45
C ALA A 4 -11.14 5.97 -48.16
N PHE A 5 -11.99 4.94 -48.17
CA PHE A 5 -12.27 4.10 -47.03
C PHE A 5 -11.03 3.31 -46.52
N PRO A 6 -10.26 2.59 -47.40
CA PRO A 6 -9.07 1.89 -46.92
C PRO A 6 -7.97 2.84 -46.41
N ILE A 7 -7.85 4.04 -46.99
CA ILE A 7 -6.88 5.04 -46.52
C ILE A 7 -7.27 5.55 -45.11
N ALA A 8 -8.54 5.85 -44.91
CA ALA A 8 -9.05 6.26 -43.59
C ALA A 8 -8.80 5.17 -42.53
N LEU A 9 -9.05 3.90 -42.87
CA LEU A 9 -8.81 2.76 -41.98
C LEU A 9 -7.31 2.62 -41.61
N MET A 10 -6.43 2.84 -42.58
CA MET A 10 -4.98 2.79 -42.39
C MET A 10 -4.48 3.91 -41.48
N ILE A 11 -4.98 5.15 -41.66
CA ILE A 11 -4.69 6.29 -40.77
C ILE A 11 -5.18 5.99 -39.34
N PHE A 12 -6.39 5.46 -39.20
CA PHE A 12 -6.96 5.12 -37.92
C PHE A 12 -6.15 4.03 -37.20
N GLY A 13 -5.74 2.98 -37.91
CA GLY A 13 -4.85 1.94 -37.41
C GLY A 13 -3.49 2.51 -36.94
N LEU A 14 -2.89 3.42 -37.71
CA LEU A 14 -1.63 4.05 -37.35
C LEU A 14 -1.77 4.90 -36.06
N MET A 15 -2.88 5.60 -35.90
CA MET A 15 -3.17 6.36 -34.68
C MET A 15 -3.27 5.45 -33.44
N PHE A 16 -3.90 4.25 -33.56
CA PHE A 16 -3.94 3.29 -32.47
C PHE A 16 -2.57 2.73 -32.11
N VAL A 17 -1.74 2.44 -33.11
CA VAL A 17 -0.37 1.99 -32.88
C VAL A 17 0.43 3.07 -32.13
N ALA A 18 0.35 4.32 -32.59
CA ALA A 18 1.03 5.43 -31.92
C ALA A 18 0.55 5.64 -30.48
N ALA A 19 -0.77 5.59 -30.25
CA ALA A 19 -1.36 5.67 -28.91
C ALA A 19 -0.93 4.51 -28.02
N GLY A 20 -0.87 3.28 -28.57
CA GLY A 20 -0.39 2.10 -27.87
C GLY A 20 1.06 2.24 -27.41
N ILE A 21 1.96 2.66 -28.31
CA ILE A 21 3.38 2.90 -27.99
C ILE A 21 3.50 3.98 -26.90
N TYR A 22 2.76 5.09 -27.03
CA TYR A 22 2.75 6.14 -26.02
C TYR A 22 2.30 5.61 -24.66
N THR A 23 1.20 4.86 -24.59
CA THR A 23 0.67 4.30 -23.34
C THR A 23 1.67 3.36 -22.68
N VAL A 24 2.31 2.47 -23.46
CA VAL A 24 3.33 1.55 -22.96
C VAL A 24 4.53 2.31 -22.40
N SER A 25 5.03 3.33 -23.12
CA SER A 25 6.16 4.13 -22.62
C SER A 25 5.83 4.84 -21.32
N ARG A 26 4.63 5.40 -21.19
CA ARG A 26 4.17 6.04 -19.95
C ARG A 26 4.00 5.04 -18.80
N GLY A 27 3.60 3.81 -19.10
CA GLY A 27 3.56 2.72 -18.12
C GLY A 27 4.94 2.40 -17.54
N TYR A 28 5.96 2.27 -18.40
CA TYR A 28 7.35 2.07 -17.94
C TYR A 28 7.87 3.23 -17.10
N ASP A 29 7.61 4.48 -17.49
CA ASP A 29 8.00 5.66 -16.72
C ASP A 29 7.35 5.63 -15.32
N ALA A 30 6.05 5.38 -15.24
CA ALA A 30 5.30 5.31 -13.97
C ALA A 30 5.86 4.20 -13.07
N ARG A 31 6.12 3.00 -13.63
CA ARG A 31 6.72 1.89 -12.90
C ARG A 31 8.08 2.25 -12.30
N ASN A 32 8.95 2.86 -13.11
CA ASN A 32 10.28 3.26 -12.67
C ASN A 32 10.21 4.34 -11.58
N GLN A 33 9.26 5.27 -11.67
CA GLN A 33 9.04 6.28 -10.65
C GLN A 33 8.62 5.64 -9.32
N VAL A 34 7.60 4.76 -9.31
CA VAL A 34 7.16 4.06 -8.09
C VAL A 34 8.30 3.25 -7.48
N ARG A 35 9.07 2.54 -8.32
CA ARG A 35 10.25 1.80 -7.86
C ARG A 35 11.28 2.70 -7.21
N ALA A 36 11.60 3.84 -7.82
CA ALA A 36 12.56 4.80 -7.28
C ALA A 36 12.11 5.36 -5.93
N GLU A 37 10.83 5.69 -5.77
CA GLU A 37 10.26 6.17 -4.51
C GLU A 37 10.33 5.10 -3.41
N LEU A 38 9.99 3.85 -3.71
CA LEU A 38 10.11 2.75 -2.75
C LEU A 38 11.56 2.53 -2.30
N LEU A 39 12.51 2.52 -3.25
CA LEU A 39 13.93 2.37 -2.93
C LEU A 39 14.46 3.54 -2.10
N ALA A 40 13.97 4.77 -2.33
CA ALA A 40 14.34 5.95 -1.55
C ALA A 40 13.90 5.86 -0.08
N GLN A 41 12.89 5.05 0.23
CA GLN A 41 12.47 4.77 1.62
C GLN A 41 13.39 3.78 2.35
N HIS A 42 14.33 3.13 1.64
CA HIS A 42 15.25 2.10 2.20
C HIS A 42 14.55 0.97 2.95
N ILE A 43 13.31 0.63 2.54
CA ILE A 43 12.54 -0.44 3.16
C ILE A 43 13.09 -1.79 2.69
N THR A 44 13.42 -2.66 3.66
CA THR A 44 13.79 -4.05 3.42
C THR A 44 12.77 -4.96 4.09
N THR A 45 12.36 -6.01 3.41
CA THR A 45 11.44 -7.01 3.97
C THR A 45 12.08 -7.71 5.17
N THR A 46 11.25 -8.06 6.16
CA THR A 46 11.73 -8.73 7.37
C THR A 46 12.13 -10.19 7.10
N PRO A 47 12.95 -10.82 7.97
CA PRO A 47 13.38 -12.21 7.80
C PRO A 47 12.25 -13.24 7.74
N ASP A 48 11.10 -12.92 8.33
CA ASP A 48 9.89 -13.76 8.40
C ASP A 48 8.85 -13.42 7.33
N ALA A 49 9.13 -12.45 6.44
CA ALA A 49 8.29 -12.18 5.28
C ALA A 49 8.36 -13.31 4.25
N ALA A 50 7.32 -13.42 3.41
CA ALA A 50 7.29 -14.40 2.31
C ALA A 50 8.47 -14.28 1.33
N ILE A 51 9.03 -13.06 1.19
CA ILE A 51 10.26 -12.77 0.45
C ILE A 51 11.18 -12.03 1.40
N PRO A 52 12.12 -12.72 2.10
CA PRO A 52 12.87 -12.14 3.19
C PRO A 52 14.12 -11.36 2.75
N ASN A 53 14.48 -10.35 3.54
CA ASN A 53 15.75 -9.63 3.47
C ASN A 53 16.08 -9.00 2.10
N VAL A 54 15.06 -8.53 1.36
CA VAL A 54 15.25 -7.87 0.08
C VAL A 54 14.66 -6.44 0.10
N PRO A 55 15.20 -5.51 -0.68
CA PRO A 55 14.61 -4.19 -0.84
C PRO A 55 13.20 -4.27 -1.42
N VAL A 56 12.29 -3.45 -0.90
CA VAL A 56 10.95 -3.30 -1.47
C VAL A 56 11.06 -2.42 -2.71
N GLN A 57 10.79 -2.99 -3.90
CA GLN A 57 11.04 -2.32 -5.17
C GLN A 57 10.09 -2.70 -6.32
N ASP A 58 9.17 -3.61 -6.08
CA ASP A 58 8.20 -4.14 -7.05
C ASP A 58 6.93 -4.62 -6.36
N ALA A 59 5.95 -5.09 -7.15
CA ALA A 59 4.67 -5.55 -6.62
C ALA A 59 4.82 -6.73 -5.66
N LYS A 60 5.70 -7.70 -5.97
CA LYS A 60 5.88 -8.93 -5.17
C LYS A 60 6.49 -8.59 -3.79
N THR A 61 7.56 -7.79 -3.76
CA THR A 61 8.22 -7.36 -2.52
C THR A 61 7.36 -6.41 -1.69
N ALA A 62 6.60 -5.52 -2.34
CA ALA A 62 5.65 -4.64 -1.66
C ALA A 62 4.48 -5.43 -1.03
N THR A 63 3.96 -6.46 -1.72
CA THR A 63 2.94 -7.36 -1.16
C THR A 63 3.50 -8.11 0.04
N ALA A 64 4.67 -8.75 -0.08
CA ALA A 64 5.29 -9.50 1.01
C ALA A 64 5.50 -8.62 2.26
N MET A 65 5.92 -7.35 2.07
CA MET A 65 6.07 -6.40 3.18
C MET A 65 4.72 -5.96 3.77
N ALA A 66 3.70 -5.71 2.94
CA ALA A 66 2.37 -5.36 3.41
C ALA A 66 1.73 -6.49 4.24
N ASP A 67 1.91 -7.73 3.80
CA ASP A 67 1.34 -8.90 4.47
C ASP A 67 2.00 -9.15 5.83
N ILE A 68 3.33 -9.07 5.91
CA ILE A 68 4.03 -9.27 7.19
C ILE A 68 3.75 -8.14 8.19
N ILE A 69 3.62 -6.88 7.75
CA ILE A 69 3.16 -5.77 8.59
C ILE A 69 1.76 -6.08 9.15
N GLY A 70 0.86 -6.60 8.31
CA GLY A 70 -0.47 -7.00 8.74
C GLY A 70 -0.46 -8.12 9.78
N HIS A 71 0.39 -9.11 9.58
CA HIS A 71 0.58 -10.24 10.50
C HIS A 71 1.07 -9.74 11.88
N HIS A 72 2.15 -8.97 11.92
CA HIS A 72 2.69 -8.41 13.16
C HIS A 72 1.71 -7.50 13.89
N ALA A 73 0.95 -6.66 13.14
CA ALA A 73 -0.07 -5.82 13.75
C ALA A 73 -1.21 -6.65 14.36
N ASN A 74 -1.64 -7.71 13.67
CA ASN A 74 -2.68 -8.61 14.16
C ASN A 74 -2.25 -9.33 15.44
N GLU A 75 -1.00 -9.83 15.48
CA GLU A 75 -0.43 -10.42 16.69
C GLU A 75 -0.35 -9.41 17.84
N ALA A 76 0.20 -8.22 17.59
CA ALA A 76 0.37 -7.18 18.60
C ALA A 76 -0.97 -6.70 19.18
N THR A 77 -2.03 -6.63 18.38
CA THR A 77 -3.36 -6.14 18.79
C THR A 77 -4.32 -7.22 19.24
N GLY A 78 -3.91 -8.50 19.21
CA GLY A 78 -4.79 -9.63 19.48
C GLY A 78 -5.93 -9.75 18.46
N GLY A 79 -5.68 -9.41 17.21
CA GLY A 79 -6.66 -9.46 16.11
C GLY A 79 -7.58 -8.25 16.01
N ARG A 80 -7.44 -7.26 16.90
CA ARG A 80 -8.31 -6.07 16.92
C ARG A 80 -7.84 -5.02 15.91
N THR A 81 -8.79 -4.47 15.18
CA THR A 81 -8.57 -3.38 14.22
C THR A 81 -8.55 -2.02 14.93
N TYR A 82 -8.06 -0.99 14.23
CA TYR A 82 -8.06 0.39 14.72
C TYR A 82 -9.44 0.88 15.18
N SER A 83 -10.51 0.51 14.47
CA SER A 83 -11.88 0.95 14.77
C SER A 83 -12.48 0.24 16.01
N GLU A 84 -11.97 -0.93 16.36
CA GLU A 84 -12.44 -1.73 17.49
C GLU A 84 -11.77 -1.35 18.82
N MET A 85 -10.71 -0.54 18.78
CA MET A 85 -9.96 -0.12 19.95
C MET A 85 -10.31 1.31 20.38
N GLY A 86 -10.47 1.50 21.70
CA GLY A 86 -10.63 2.82 22.29
C GLY A 86 -9.38 3.69 22.16
N ARG A 87 -9.57 5.00 22.16
CA ARG A 87 -8.49 6.00 22.03
C ARG A 87 -7.52 6.00 23.21
N PHE A 88 -7.99 5.64 24.40
CA PHE A 88 -7.28 5.77 25.65
C PHE A 88 -7.21 4.43 26.38
N LEU A 89 -6.20 4.27 27.23
CA LEU A 89 -6.17 3.19 28.21
C LEU A 89 -7.23 3.45 29.27
N ALA A 90 -8.04 2.44 29.60
CA ALA A 90 -9.07 2.52 30.62
C ALA A 90 -8.51 2.14 32.00
N LYS A 91 -9.09 2.70 33.06
CA LYS A 91 -8.70 2.45 34.46
C LYS A 91 -8.91 1.00 34.89
N ASP A 92 -9.80 0.27 34.23
CA ASP A 92 -10.09 -1.16 34.45
C ASP A 92 -9.12 -2.12 33.75
N GLY A 93 -8.10 -1.58 33.01
CA GLY A 93 -7.12 -2.36 32.29
C GLY A 93 -7.44 -2.63 30.82
N GLY A 94 -8.60 -2.15 30.33
CA GLY A 94 -9.00 -2.20 28.92
C GLY A 94 -8.68 -0.90 28.17
N ASP A 95 -9.52 -0.60 27.20
CA ASP A 95 -9.46 0.67 26.45
C ASP A 95 -10.85 1.35 26.40
N THR A 96 -10.87 2.67 26.20
CA THR A 96 -12.09 3.48 26.21
C THR A 96 -11.99 4.70 25.28
N ASN A 97 -13.14 5.19 24.85
CA ASN A 97 -13.27 6.49 24.18
C ASN A 97 -13.72 7.60 25.16
N ASP A 98 -14.08 7.24 26.41
CA ASP A 98 -14.49 8.18 27.45
C ASP A 98 -13.27 8.67 28.22
N GLU A 99 -13.04 9.99 28.19
CA GLU A 99 -11.94 10.63 28.89
C GLU A 99 -12.07 10.54 30.43
N ALA A 100 -13.29 10.41 30.96
CA ALA A 100 -13.52 10.27 32.38
C ALA A 100 -13.12 8.88 32.91
N ALA A 101 -13.31 7.84 32.08
CA ALA A 101 -12.92 6.47 32.36
C ALA A 101 -11.43 6.20 32.05
N ALA A 102 -10.76 7.11 31.37
CA ALA A 102 -9.38 6.93 30.96
C ALA A 102 -8.38 7.07 32.12
N VAL A 103 -7.27 6.32 32.04
CA VAL A 103 -6.07 6.54 32.86
C VAL A 103 -5.55 7.95 32.56
N LYS A 104 -5.14 8.68 33.59
CA LYS A 104 -4.54 10.01 33.47
C LYS A 104 -3.02 9.93 33.65
N GLY A 105 -2.31 10.59 32.77
CA GLY A 105 -0.88 10.78 32.89
C GLY A 105 -0.50 11.83 33.95
N ALA A 106 0.78 12.06 34.12
CA ALA A 106 1.30 13.04 35.08
C ALA A 106 0.87 14.50 34.75
N ASP A 107 0.57 14.76 33.48
CA ASP A 107 0.04 16.04 32.98
C ASP A 107 -1.50 16.17 33.11
N GLY A 108 -2.15 15.19 33.72
CA GLY A 108 -3.60 15.13 33.90
C GLY A 108 -4.39 14.77 32.62
N LYS A 109 -3.72 14.51 31.48
CA LYS A 109 -4.39 14.14 30.23
C LYS A 109 -4.61 12.64 30.13
N PRO A 110 -5.64 12.21 29.35
CA PRO A 110 -5.83 10.79 29.07
C PRO A 110 -4.61 10.16 28.40
N VAL A 111 -4.21 8.98 28.84
CA VAL A 111 -3.13 8.20 28.24
C VAL A 111 -3.63 7.54 26.96
N SER A 112 -2.98 7.84 25.83
CA SER A 112 -3.33 7.24 24.54
C SER A 112 -3.12 5.73 24.54
N ASN A 113 -4.00 4.99 23.84
CA ASN A 113 -3.86 3.56 23.65
C ASN A 113 -2.74 3.26 22.63
N PRO A 114 -1.60 2.66 23.04
CA PRO A 114 -0.48 2.40 22.14
C PRO A 114 -0.82 1.34 21.09
N LEU A 115 -1.65 0.34 21.40
CA LEU A 115 -2.04 -0.70 20.45
C LEU A 115 -2.90 -0.13 19.30
N ARG A 116 -3.75 0.84 19.62
CA ARG A 116 -4.51 1.56 18.58
C ARG A 116 -3.59 2.31 17.62
N ASN A 117 -2.51 2.88 18.12
CA ASN A 117 -1.50 3.53 17.29
C ASN A 117 -0.74 2.52 16.40
N VAL A 118 -0.41 1.35 16.93
CA VAL A 118 0.18 0.24 16.14
C VAL A 118 -0.75 -0.15 14.99
N ALA A 119 -2.04 -0.37 15.26
CA ALA A 119 -3.02 -0.71 14.23
C ALA A 119 -3.17 0.39 13.17
N PHE A 120 -3.16 1.66 13.59
CA PHE A 120 -3.22 2.80 12.67
C PHE A 120 -1.99 2.87 11.75
N GLN A 121 -0.79 2.76 12.32
CA GLN A 121 0.45 2.80 11.56
C GLN A 121 0.53 1.62 10.57
N ALA A 122 0.20 0.41 11.03
CA ALA A 122 0.19 -0.77 10.18
C ALA A 122 -0.81 -0.64 9.03
N SER A 123 -2.04 -0.17 9.29
CA SER A 123 -3.04 0.02 8.23
C SER A 123 -2.61 1.08 7.22
N SER A 124 -1.98 2.17 7.66
CA SER A 124 -1.46 3.23 6.79
C SER A 124 -0.32 2.74 5.91
N LEU A 125 0.66 2.03 6.49
CA LEU A 125 1.79 1.46 5.74
C LEU A 125 1.33 0.41 4.73
N ARG A 126 0.42 -0.49 5.13
CA ARG A 126 -0.16 -1.49 4.23
C ARG A 126 -0.90 -0.84 3.07
N THR A 127 -1.72 0.17 3.34
CA THR A 127 -2.45 0.91 2.29
C THR A 127 -1.48 1.55 1.30
N SER A 128 -0.40 2.17 1.78
CA SER A 128 0.64 2.76 0.91
C SER A 128 1.34 1.70 0.05
N LEU A 129 1.70 0.56 0.63
CA LEU A 129 2.33 -0.55 -0.09
C LEU A 129 1.38 -1.16 -1.13
N TYR A 130 0.11 -1.41 -0.78
CA TYR A 130 -0.87 -1.92 -1.75
C TYR A 130 -1.22 -0.90 -2.84
N THR A 131 -1.14 0.39 -2.56
CA THR A 131 -1.23 1.43 -3.61
C THR A 131 -0.06 1.32 -4.58
N SER A 132 1.15 1.05 -4.10
CA SER A 132 2.31 0.78 -4.96
C SER A 132 2.13 -0.50 -5.78
N VAL A 133 1.60 -1.58 -5.17
CA VAL A 133 1.24 -2.83 -5.88
C VAL A 133 0.26 -2.55 -7.02
N LEU A 134 -0.81 -1.80 -6.73
CA LEU A 134 -1.78 -1.40 -7.76
C LEU A 134 -1.13 -0.61 -8.88
N ALA A 135 -0.26 0.35 -8.55
CA ALA A 135 0.45 1.14 -9.54
C ALA A 135 1.36 0.28 -10.44
N PHE A 136 2.08 -0.70 -9.87
CA PHE A 136 2.87 -1.66 -10.66
C PHE A 136 2.00 -2.50 -11.58
N ASN A 137 0.88 -3.03 -11.08
CA ASN A 137 -0.02 -3.89 -11.86
C ASN A 137 -0.70 -3.13 -13.01
N VAL A 138 -1.04 -1.85 -12.81
CA VAL A 138 -1.60 -1.00 -13.88
C VAL A 138 -0.55 -0.63 -14.91
N ALA A 139 0.70 -0.38 -14.47
CA ALA A 139 1.80 -0.03 -15.36
C ALA A 139 2.32 -1.22 -16.18
N ASP A 140 2.12 -2.45 -15.69
CA ASP A 140 2.54 -3.68 -16.36
C ASP A 140 1.39 -4.71 -16.37
N PRO A 141 0.42 -4.56 -17.30
CA PRO A 141 -0.74 -5.43 -17.36
C PRO A 141 -0.40 -6.90 -17.70
N PHE A 142 0.84 -7.18 -18.09
CA PHE A 142 1.32 -8.54 -18.40
C PHE A 142 2.07 -9.20 -17.24
N ALA A 143 2.45 -8.46 -16.20
CA ALA A 143 3.15 -9.00 -15.03
C ALA A 143 2.25 -9.77 -14.05
N ALA A 144 0.93 -9.72 -14.23
CA ALA A 144 -0.04 -10.36 -13.35
C ALA A 144 -0.31 -11.85 -13.66
N SER A 145 0.48 -12.48 -14.54
CA SER A 145 0.23 -13.84 -15.04
C SER A 145 1.28 -14.89 -14.65
N ASP A 146 2.16 -14.59 -13.67
CA ASP A 146 3.15 -15.55 -13.14
C ASP A 146 2.92 -15.88 -11.65
#